data_68978f4e7ce080a997d5623e67055a7f
#
_entry.id   68978f4e7ce080a997d5623e67055a7f
#
_cell.length_a   1.000
_cell.length_b   1.000
_cell.length_c   1.000
_cell.angle_alpha   90.00
_cell.angle_beta   90.00
_cell.angle_gamma   90.00
#
_symmetry.space_group_name_H-M   'P 1'
#
loop_
_entity.id
_entity.type
_entity.pdbx_description
1 polymer ?
#
loop_
_entity_poly.entity_id
_entity_poly.type
_entity_poly.pdbx_seq_one_letter_code
_entity_poly.pdbx_strand_id
1 'polypeptide(L)'
;ASLAAISYYVIYGQEFSQSVLFVMFETNTNEAGEFLSQYFSLKIVLVAVVYSIVAVLLWTRLRPVYIPKPWRWLVSFALLYGLILNPLASGVLMKGKPVADVLDGLSARLGPAAPWQFITGYYQYHHQLDNLTRLLNDNHALPPLANLKDSSGNAPRTLVLVIGESTQRGHMSLYGYPRETTPELDALHKSDPNFTVFNDVVTSRPYTIEILQQALTFANEQNPDLYLTKPSLMNLMKQAGYKTFWITNQQTM
;
A
#
# COMPACT_ATOMS: atom_id res chain seq x y z
N ALA A 1 -10.59 -0.34 -15.77
CA ALA A 1 -10.85 -0.23 -14.34
C ALA A 1 -11.75 -1.36 -13.83
N SER A 2 -13.05 -1.38 -14.17
CA SER A 2 -14.01 -2.38 -13.64
C SER A 2 -13.64 -3.82 -13.96
N LEU A 3 -13.10 -4.09 -15.15
CA LEU A 3 -12.65 -5.43 -15.54
C LEU A 3 -11.48 -5.90 -14.65
N ALA A 4 -10.52 -5.04 -14.36
CA ALA A 4 -9.40 -5.35 -13.46
C ALA A 4 -9.90 -5.66 -12.04
N ALA A 5 -10.82 -4.84 -11.52
CA ALA A 5 -11.41 -5.05 -10.21
C ALA A 5 -12.15 -6.38 -10.10
N ILE A 6 -12.95 -6.74 -11.13
CA ILE A 6 -13.66 -8.02 -11.17
C ILE A 6 -12.69 -9.19 -11.29
N SER A 7 -11.67 -9.09 -12.15
CA SER A 7 -10.64 -10.13 -12.28
C SER A 7 -9.91 -10.36 -10.96
N TYR A 8 -9.54 -9.30 -10.27
CA TYR A 8 -8.91 -9.37 -8.96
C TYR A 8 -9.81 -10.07 -7.93
N TYR A 9 -11.10 -9.69 -7.89
CA TYR A 9 -12.07 -10.34 -7.01
C TYR A 9 -12.23 -11.84 -7.29
N VAL A 10 -12.21 -12.23 -8.56
CA VAL A 10 -12.33 -13.65 -8.96
C VAL A 10 -11.10 -14.46 -8.54
N ILE A 11 -9.91 -13.84 -8.52
CA ILE A 11 -8.65 -14.49 -8.11
C ILE A 11 -8.57 -14.59 -6.60
N TYR A 12 -8.79 -13.49 -5.88
CA TYR A 12 -8.47 -13.38 -4.46
C TYR A 12 -9.68 -13.42 -3.52
N GLY A 13 -10.91 -13.30 -4.04
CA GLY A 13 -12.13 -13.21 -3.22
C GLY A 13 -12.21 -11.92 -2.39
N GLN A 14 -11.41 -10.91 -2.70
CA GLN A 14 -11.30 -9.65 -1.97
C GLN A 14 -11.59 -8.46 -2.88
N GLU A 15 -12.03 -7.35 -2.28
CA GLU A 15 -12.25 -6.13 -3.02
C GLU A 15 -10.94 -5.53 -3.54
N PHE A 16 -11.02 -4.93 -4.72
CA PHE A 16 -9.90 -4.21 -5.30
C PHE A 16 -9.65 -2.93 -4.52
N SER A 17 -8.57 -2.88 -3.77
CA SER A 17 -8.22 -1.76 -2.91
C SER A 17 -7.22 -0.81 -3.59
N GLN A 18 -7.05 0.37 -3.00
CA GLN A 18 -6.04 1.34 -3.43
C GLN A 18 -4.62 0.77 -3.35
N SER A 19 -4.35 -0.01 -2.35
CA SER A 19 -3.02 -0.60 -2.16
C SER A 19 -2.70 -1.67 -3.20
N VAL A 20 -3.72 -2.35 -3.75
CA VAL A 20 -3.53 -3.22 -4.92
C VAL A 20 -3.08 -2.42 -6.14
N LEU A 21 -3.59 -1.20 -6.29
CA LEU A 21 -3.12 -0.29 -7.34
C LEU A 21 -1.65 0.08 -7.16
N PHE A 22 -1.22 0.35 -5.94
CA PHE A 22 0.18 0.65 -5.66
C PHE A 22 1.09 -0.52 -6.04
N VAL A 23 0.72 -1.73 -5.62
CA VAL A 23 1.43 -2.95 -6.03
C VAL A 23 1.46 -3.09 -7.56
N MET A 24 0.35 -2.82 -8.25
CA MET A 24 0.33 -2.85 -9.72
C MET A 24 1.25 -1.83 -10.38
N PHE A 25 1.41 -0.64 -9.80
CA PHE A 25 2.31 0.38 -10.32
C PHE A 25 3.79 0.07 -10.05
N GLU A 26 4.08 -0.68 -9.00
CA GLU A 26 5.42 -1.12 -8.61
C GLU A 26 5.83 -2.44 -9.28
N THR A 27 4.87 -3.21 -9.79
CA THR A 27 5.12 -4.51 -10.42
C THR A 27 5.95 -4.35 -11.69
N ASN A 28 7.08 -5.02 -11.77
CA ASN A 28 7.91 -5.08 -12.96
C ASN A 28 7.39 -6.13 -13.95
N THR A 29 7.97 -6.14 -15.17
CA THR A 29 7.52 -7.04 -16.26
C THR A 29 7.73 -8.51 -15.94
N ASN A 30 8.75 -8.87 -15.16
CA ASN A 30 9.02 -10.26 -14.78
C ASN A 30 7.98 -10.75 -13.78
N GLU A 31 7.73 -9.97 -12.73
CA GLU A 31 6.68 -10.25 -11.73
C GLU A 31 5.28 -10.32 -12.38
N ALA A 32 4.98 -9.39 -13.30
CA ALA A 32 3.74 -9.43 -14.07
C ALA A 32 3.62 -10.73 -14.90
N GLY A 33 4.73 -11.19 -15.50
CA GLY A 33 4.79 -12.45 -16.24
C GLY A 33 4.56 -13.67 -15.35
N GLU A 34 5.19 -13.72 -14.18
CA GLU A 34 5.00 -14.77 -13.19
C GLU A 34 3.55 -14.80 -12.68
N PHE A 35 3.00 -13.64 -12.35
CA PHE A 35 1.61 -13.48 -11.95
C PHE A 35 0.66 -14.03 -13.02
N LEU A 36 0.83 -13.62 -14.27
CA LEU A 36 0.02 -14.11 -15.36
C LEU A 36 0.14 -15.63 -15.54
N SER A 37 1.34 -16.19 -15.48
CA SER A 37 1.55 -17.63 -15.62
C SER A 37 0.85 -18.45 -14.52
N GLN A 38 0.79 -17.90 -13.31
CA GLN A 38 0.23 -18.57 -12.15
C GLN A 38 -1.30 -18.44 -12.07
N TYR A 39 -1.83 -17.27 -12.37
CA TYR A 39 -3.24 -16.94 -12.15
C TYR A 39 -4.08 -16.89 -13.42
N PHE A 40 -3.46 -16.90 -14.61
CA PHE A 40 -4.18 -16.91 -15.86
C PHE A 40 -4.90 -18.26 -16.05
N SER A 41 -6.21 -18.24 -15.92
CA SER A 41 -7.04 -19.44 -16.01
C SER A 41 -8.22 -19.22 -16.95
N LEU A 42 -8.75 -20.30 -17.49
CA LEU A 42 -9.95 -20.27 -18.33
C LEU A 42 -11.13 -19.58 -17.63
N LYS A 43 -11.21 -19.73 -16.30
CA LYS A 43 -12.23 -19.06 -15.48
C LYS A 43 -12.16 -17.54 -15.59
N ILE A 44 -10.95 -16.96 -15.51
CA ILE A 44 -10.77 -15.51 -15.62
C ILE A 44 -11.11 -15.01 -17.01
N VAL A 45 -10.67 -15.74 -18.04
CA VAL A 45 -11.00 -15.42 -19.43
C VAL A 45 -12.51 -15.44 -19.66
N LEU A 46 -13.21 -16.46 -19.18
CA LEU A 46 -14.66 -16.54 -19.28
C LEU A 46 -15.36 -15.37 -18.58
N VAL A 47 -14.94 -15.03 -17.37
CA VAL A 47 -15.50 -13.89 -16.63
C VAL A 47 -15.27 -12.59 -17.39
N ALA A 48 -14.06 -12.37 -17.92
CA ALA A 48 -13.74 -11.19 -18.71
C ALA A 48 -14.57 -11.09 -19.99
N VAL A 49 -14.74 -12.20 -20.70
CA VAL A 49 -15.56 -12.28 -21.93
C VAL A 49 -17.02 -12.02 -21.61
N VAL A 50 -17.58 -12.71 -20.62
CA VAL A 50 -18.99 -12.52 -20.20
C VAL A 50 -19.24 -11.08 -19.76
N TYR A 51 -18.37 -10.52 -18.94
CA TYR A 51 -18.47 -9.12 -18.52
C TYR A 51 -18.45 -8.17 -19.72
N SER A 52 -17.52 -8.39 -20.66
CA SER A 52 -17.41 -7.55 -21.86
C SER A 52 -18.65 -7.65 -22.75
N ILE A 53 -19.18 -8.86 -22.95
CA ILE A 53 -20.41 -9.08 -23.72
C ILE A 53 -21.59 -8.37 -23.06
N VAL A 54 -21.77 -8.55 -21.74
CA VAL A 54 -22.85 -7.88 -20.99
C VAL A 54 -22.71 -6.36 -21.08
N ALA A 55 -21.50 -5.83 -20.91
CA ALA A 55 -21.25 -4.39 -21.01
C ALA A 55 -21.60 -3.85 -22.41
N VAL A 56 -21.21 -4.54 -23.48
CA VAL A 56 -21.53 -4.16 -24.86
C VAL A 56 -23.02 -4.25 -25.11
N LEU A 57 -23.69 -5.34 -24.69
CA LEU A 57 -25.15 -5.51 -24.84
C LEU A 57 -25.91 -4.39 -24.10
N LEU A 58 -25.52 -4.08 -22.88
CA LEU A 58 -26.12 -2.98 -22.13
C LEU A 58 -25.91 -1.66 -22.87
N TRP A 59 -24.66 -1.38 -23.29
CA TRP A 59 -24.34 -0.15 -24.01
C TRP A 59 -25.14 0.01 -25.30
N THR A 60 -25.29 -1.05 -26.09
CA THR A 60 -26.08 -1.02 -27.35
C THR A 60 -27.58 -0.92 -27.11
N ARG A 61 -28.07 -1.34 -25.92
CA ARG A 61 -29.50 -1.27 -25.57
C ARG A 61 -29.87 0.04 -24.84
N LEU A 62 -28.89 0.76 -24.29
CA LEU A 62 -29.13 2.05 -23.66
C LEU A 62 -29.60 3.05 -24.73
N ARG A 63 -30.78 3.58 -24.52
CA ARG A 63 -31.29 4.69 -25.35
C ARG A 63 -30.86 6.00 -24.71
N PRO A 64 -30.36 6.97 -25.50
CA PRO A 64 -30.03 8.28 -24.96
C PRO A 64 -31.28 8.95 -24.38
N VAL A 65 -31.21 9.38 -23.12
CA VAL A 65 -32.28 10.17 -22.52
C VAL A 65 -32.21 11.57 -23.09
N TYR A 66 -33.28 11.95 -23.80
CA TYR A 66 -33.37 13.31 -24.33
C TYR A 66 -33.82 14.26 -23.21
N ILE A 67 -32.93 15.10 -22.75
CA ILE A 67 -33.22 16.16 -21.81
C ILE A 67 -33.27 17.49 -22.60
N PRO A 68 -34.38 18.23 -22.59
CA PRO A 68 -34.48 19.53 -23.25
C PRO A 68 -33.41 20.51 -22.79
N LYS A 69 -32.91 21.35 -23.67
CA LYS A 69 -31.79 22.27 -23.39
C LYS A 69 -31.86 22.99 -22.03
N PRO A 70 -32.98 23.63 -21.62
CA PRO A 70 -33.03 24.33 -20.34
C PRO A 70 -32.83 23.38 -19.14
N TRP A 71 -33.38 22.17 -19.22
CA TRP A 71 -33.27 21.18 -18.14
C TRP A 71 -31.88 20.53 -18.05
N ARG A 72 -31.10 20.51 -19.14
CA ARG A 72 -29.73 19.96 -19.12
C ARG A 72 -28.86 20.72 -18.14
N TRP A 73 -28.89 22.04 -18.19
CA TRP A 73 -28.12 22.89 -17.30
C TRP A 73 -28.54 22.72 -15.85
N LEU A 74 -29.84 22.62 -15.60
CA LEU A 74 -30.38 22.44 -14.25
C LEU A 74 -29.99 21.08 -13.67
N VAL A 75 -30.12 20.00 -14.44
CA VAL A 75 -29.71 18.65 -14.02
C VAL A 75 -28.20 18.59 -13.80
N SER A 76 -27.41 19.14 -14.73
CA SER A 76 -25.94 19.18 -14.58
C SER A 76 -25.51 19.98 -13.36
N PHE A 77 -26.14 21.12 -13.11
CA PHE A 77 -25.88 21.94 -11.94
C PHE A 77 -26.29 21.22 -10.65
N ALA A 78 -27.45 20.58 -10.62
CA ALA A 78 -27.92 19.82 -9.46
C ALA A 78 -26.98 18.66 -9.12
N LEU A 79 -26.49 17.95 -10.12
CA LEU A 79 -25.48 16.88 -9.94
C LEU A 79 -24.15 17.45 -9.44
N LEU A 80 -23.64 18.50 -10.07
CA LEU A 80 -22.39 19.16 -9.65
C LEU A 80 -22.52 19.70 -8.22
N TYR A 81 -23.63 20.35 -7.92
CA TYR A 81 -23.90 20.86 -6.58
C TYR A 81 -23.96 19.73 -5.55
N GLY A 82 -24.74 18.68 -5.80
CA GLY A 82 -24.90 17.57 -4.86
C GLY A 82 -23.65 16.76 -4.63
N LEU A 83 -22.89 16.50 -5.69
CA LEU A 83 -21.69 15.63 -5.62
C LEU A 83 -20.43 16.37 -5.15
N ILE A 84 -20.28 17.64 -5.52
CA ILE A 84 -19.03 18.38 -5.31
C ILE A 84 -19.22 19.62 -4.45
N LEU A 85 -20.09 20.55 -4.88
CA LEU A 85 -20.20 21.87 -4.25
C LEU A 85 -20.77 21.81 -2.83
N ASN A 86 -21.79 20.99 -2.60
CA ASN A 86 -22.39 20.86 -1.27
C ASN A 86 -21.44 20.21 -0.25
N PRO A 87 -20.73 19.09 -0.54
CA PRO A 87 -19.72 18.56 0.37
C PRO A 87 -18.61 19.56 0.66
N LEU A 88 -18.12 20.29 -0.35
CA LEU A 88 -17.10 21.33 -0.21
C LEU A 88 -17.61 22.49 0.67
N ALA A 89 -18.76 23.07 0.33
CA ALA A 89 -19.31 24.17 1.09
C ALA A 89 -19.63 23.79 2.54
N SER A 90 -20.25 22.64 2.76
CA SER A 90 -20.58 22.18 4.12
C SER A 90 -19.34 21.82 4.92
N GLY A 91 -18.33 21.24 4.31
CA GLY A 91 -17.07 20.89 4.96
C GLY A 91 -16.26 22.13 5.37
N VAL A 92 -16.07 23.06 4.45
CA VAL A 92 -15.24 24.25 4.66
C VAL A 92 -16.00 25.31 5.44
N LEU A 93 -17.22 25.70 4.99
CA LEU A 93 -17.95 26.84 5.55
C LEU A 93 -18.69 26.51 6.85
N MET A 94 -19.30 25.31 6.94
CA MET A 94 -20.10 24.96 8.14
C MET A 94 -19.27 24.24 9.20
N LYS A 95 -18.28 23.44 8.82
CA LYS A 95 -17.47 22.64 9.74
C LYS A 95 -16.05 23.18 9.94
N GLY A 96 -15.68 24.25 9.25
CA GLY A 96 -14.36 24.89 9.37
C GLY A 96 -13.18 24.01 9.03
N LYS A 97 -13.39 22.94 8.24
CA LYS A 97 -12.32 22.03 7.86
C LYS A 97 -11.42 22.64 6.78
N PRO A 98 -10.11 22.38 6.78
CA PRO A 98 -9.25 22.71 5.67
C PRO A 98 -9.79 22.13 4.36
N VAL A 99 -9.59 22.84 3.26
CA VAL A 99 -10.03 22.39 1.93
C VAL A 99 -9.44 21.02 1.58
N ALA A 100 -8.18 20.78 1.96
CA ALA A 100 -7.50 19.50 1.75
C ALA A 100 -8.27 18.33 2.41
N ASP A 101 -8.65 18.45 3.69
CA ASP A 101 -9.39 17.40 4.41
C ASP A 101 -10.76 17.11 3.79
N VAL A 102 -11.38 18.14 3.21
CA VAL A 102 -12.69 17.97 2.55
C VAL A 102 -12.53 17.29 1.20
N LEU A 103 -11.47 17.61 0.47
CA LEU A 103 -11.13 16.93 -0.80
C LEU A 103 -10.75 15.48 -0.56
N ASP A 104 -9.99 15.18 0.50
CA ASP A 104 -9.66 13.82 0.90
C ASP A 104 -10.91 13.03 1.27
N GLY A 105 -11.82 13.63 2.03
CA GLY A 105 -13.11 13.02 2.33
C GLY A 105 -14.01 12.82 1.10
N LEU A 106 -13.92 13.67 0.10
CA LEU A 106 -14.61 13.51 -1.19
C LEU A 106 -13.98 12.39 -2.02
N SER A 107 -12.66 12.34 -2.10
CA SER A 107 -11.92 11.28 -2.79
C SER A 107 -12.21 9.91 -2.16
N ALA A 108 -12.28 9.83 -0.83
CA ALA A 108 -12.65 8.61 -0.11
C ALA A 108 -14.08 8.13 -0.45
N ARG A 109 -15.03 9.05 -0.67
CA ARG A 109 -16.40 8.71 -1.08
C ARG A 109 -16.49 8.22 -2.53
N LEU A 110 -15.66 8.76 -3.41
CA LEU A 110 -15.60 8.37 -4.82
C LEU A 110 -14.70 7.16 -5.03
N GLY A 111 -13.80 6.89 -4.09
CA GLY A 111 -12.81 5.79 -4.14
C GLY A 111 -13.41 4.41 -4.43
N PRO A 112 -14.59 4.02 -3.90
CA PRO A 112 -15.19 2.73 -4.22
C PRO A 112 -15.65 2.59 -5.69
N ALA A 113 -15.83 3.70 -6.40
CA ALA A 113 -16.17 3.66 -7.82
C ALA A 113 -14.93 3.41 -8.67
N ALA A 114 -14.87 2.26 -9.35
CA ALA A 114 -13.70 1.78 -10.07
C ALA A 114 -12.95 2.82 -10.93
N PRO A 115 -13.58 3.70 -11.73
CA PRO A 115 -12.85 4.71 -12.48
C PRO A 115 -12.10 5.71 -11.59
N TRP A 116 -12.76 6.16 -10.52
CA TRP A 116 -12.18 7.13 -9.59
C TRP A 116 -11.08 6.53 -8.73
N GLN A 117 -11.22 5.27 -8.34
CA GLN A 117 -10.20 4.54 -7.58
C GLN A 117 -8.86 4.53 -8.31
N PHE A 118 -8.85 4.31 -9.63
CA PHE A 118 -7.63 4.36 -10.43
C PHE A 118 -7.05 5.76 -10.53
N ILE A 119 -7.89 6.79 -10.69
CA ILE A 119 -7.43 8.18 -10.80
C ILE A 119 -6.85 8.65 -9.45
N THR A 120 -7.57 8.45 -8.37
CA THR A 120 -7.11 8.86 -7.03
C THR A 120 -5.91 8.05 -6.58
N GLY A 121 -5.88 6.74 -6.85
CA GLY A 121 -4.75 5.87 -6.55
C GLY A 121 -3.49 6.26 -7.30
N TYR A 122 -3.58 6.58 -8.58
CA TYR A 122 -2.46 7.09 -9.37
C TYR A 122 -1.90 8.40 -8.79
N TYR A 123 -2.78 9.35 -8.47
CA TYR A 123 -2.37 10.63 -7.88
C TYR A 123 -1.67 10.44 -6.53
N GLN A 124 -2.23 9.61 -5.65
CA GLN A 124 -1.66 9.35 -4.33
C GLN A 124 -0.33 8.60 -4.42
N TYR A 125 -0.21 7.64 -5.35
CA TYR A 125 1.06 6.95 -5.59
C TYR A 125 2.17 7.93 -6.00
N HIS A 126 1.91 8.81 -6.98
CA HIS A 126 2.89 9.81 -7.38
C HIS A 126 3.22 10.80 -6.27
N HIS A 127 2.23 11.21 -5.48
CA HIS A 127 2.47 12.08 -4.34
C HIS A 127 3.37 11.41 -3.28
N GLN A 128 3.21 10.11 -3.04
CA GLN A 128 4.11 9.37 -2.15
C GLN A 128 5.53 9.27 -2.73
N LEU A 129 5.67 9.00 -4.03
CA LEU A 129 6.98 8.99 -4.69
C LEU A 129 7.68 10.36 -4.62
N ASP A 130 6.95 11.44 -4.84
CA ASP A 130 7.49 12.81 -4.72
C ASP A 130 7.96 13.09 -3.30
N ASN A 131 7.21 12.67 -2.29
CA ASN A 131 7.61 12.80 -0.90
C ASN A 131 8.88 12.00 -0.60
N LEU A 132 8.98 10.75 -1.06
CA LEU A 132 10.19 9.93 -0.93
C LEU A 132 11.38 10.57 -1.63
N THR A 133 11.19 11.08 -2.86
CA THR A 133 12.23 11.77 -3.62
C THR A 133 12.71 13.04 -2.92
N ARG A 134 11.80 13.82 -2.34
CA ARG A 134 12.17 14.99 -1.52
C ARG A 134 13.00 14.58 -0.31
N LEU A 135 12.61 13.53 0.41
CA LEU A 135 13.38 13.01 1.53
C LEU A 135 14.79 12.57 1.16
N LEU A 136 14.94 11.93 0.00
CA LEU A 136 16.26 11.51 -0.49
C LEU A 136 17.13 12.71 -0.90
N ASN A 137 16.52 13.77 -1.44
CA ASN A 137 17.22 14.98 -1.89
C ASN A 137 17.43 16.00 -0.78
N ASP A 138 16.53 16.06 0.20
CA ASP A 138 16.67 16.89 1.39
C ASP A 138 17.72 16.26 2.32
N ASN A 139 19.00 16.56 2.05
CA ASN A 139 20.12 16.28 2.94
C ASN A 139 20.04 17.13 4.24
N HIS A 140 18.85 17.20 4.83
CA HIS A 140 18.73 17.81 6.15
C HIS A 140 19.47 16.91 7.13
N ALA A 141 20.58 17.43 7.64
CA ALA A 141 21.28 16.80 8.74
C ALA A 141 20.26 16.60 9.87
N LEU A 142 19.79 15.39 10.04
CA LEU A 142 18.93 15.05 11.16
C LEU A 142 19.64 15.46 12.45
N PRO A 143 18.95 16.03 13.43
CA PRO A 143 19.57 16.44 14.66
C PRO A 143 20.33 15.26 15.28
N PRO A 144 21.53 15.48 15.82
CA PRO A 144 22.32 14.43 16.45
C PRO A 144 21.54 13.84 17.63
N LEU A 145 21.66 12.54 17.84
CA LEU A 145 21.09 11.88 19.00
C LEU A 145 21.72 12.43 20.26
N ALA A 146 20.89 12.97 21.14
CA ALA A 146 21.32 13.43 22.45
C ALA A 146 21.34 12.27 23.45
N ASN A 147 22.33 12.29 24.37
CA ASN A 147 22.42 11.33 25.49
C ASN A 147 22.53 9.85 25.08
N LEU A 148 23.15 9.57 23.94
CA LEU A 148 23.44 8.21 23.53
C LEU A 148 24.35 7.55 24.57
N LYS A 149 23.93 6.43 25.14
CA LYS A 149 24.70 5.63 26.08
C LYS A 149 24.83 4.21 25.56
N ASP A 150 26.03 3.70 25.45
CA ASP A 150 26.25 2.27 25.25
C ASP A 150 26.06 1.55 26.58
N SER A 151 24.91 0.87 26.74
CA SER A 151 24.61 0.07 27.93
C SER A 151 25.26 -1.32 27.88
N SER A 152 25.97 -1.63 26.83
CA SER A 152 26.42 -3.00 26.52
C SER A 152 27.95 -3.17 26.60
N GLY A 153 28.67 -2.11 26.91
CA GLY A 153 30.13 -2.11 26.93
C GLY A 153 30.74 -2.02 25.52
N ASN A 154 32.05 -1.81 25.47
CA ASN A 154 32.82 -1.57 24.24
C ASN A 154 33.01 -2.80 23.34
N ALA A 155 32.29 -3.88 23.53
CA ALA A 155 32.41 -5.06 22.68
C ALA A 155 31.80 -4.80 21.30
N PRO A 156 32.52 -5.10 20.21
CA PRO A 156 31.98 -4.97 18.85
C PRO A 156 30.75 -5.87 18.69
N ARG A 157 29.68 -5.33 18.14
CA ARG A 157 28.42 -6.05 17.92
C ARG A 157 28.00 -5.97 16.48
N THR A 158 27.48 -7.06 15.99
CA THR A 158 26.83 -7.14 14.69
C THR A 158 25.33 -7.34 14.91
N LEU A 159 24.52 -6.44 14.39
CA LEU A 159 23.07 -6.59 14.31
C LEU A 159 22.73 -6.93 12.86
N VAL A 160 22.08 -8.06 12.66
CA VAL A 160 21.57 -8.49 11.36
C VAL A 160 20.04 -8.45 11.42
N LEU A 161 19.45 -7.59 10.60
CA LEU A 161 18.00 -7.50 10.43
C LEU A 161 17.66 -8.11 9.06
N VAL A 162 16.94 -9.24 9.07
CA VAL A 162 16.46 -9.91 7.85
C VAL A 162 14.99 -9.58 7.67
N ILE A 163 14.66 -8.94 6.55
CA ILE A 163 13.28 -8.62 6.18
C ILE A 163 12.89 -9.60 5.07
N GLY A 164 11.90 -10.44 5.36
CA GLY A 164 11.35 -11.38 4.39
C GLY A 164 10.39 -10.68 3.43
N GLU A 165 10.13 -11.33 2.29
CA GLU A 165 9.17 -10.87 1.29
C GLU A 165 8.28 -12.05 0.91
N SER A 166 6.97 -11.77 0.66
CA SER A 166 5.97 -12.77 0.24
C SER A 166 5.91 -14.03 1.12
N THR A 167 6.24 -13.88 2.40
CA THR A 167 6.27 -14.98 3.37
C THR A 167 4.97 -15.01 4.17
N GLN A 168 4.30 -16.17 4.17
CA GLN A 168 3.08 -16.37 4.94
C GLN A 168 3.34 -17.32 6.10
N ARG A 169 3.06 -16.89 7.33
CA ARG A 169 3.21 -17.67 8.55
C ARG A 169 2.52 -19.04 8.48
N GLY A 170 1.30 -19.10 7.93
CA GLY A 170 0.54 -20.33 7.78
C GLY A 170 1.15 -21.38 6.85
N HIS A 171 2.20 -21.01 6.08
CA HIS A 171 2.95 -21.91 5.21
C HIS A 171 4.37 -22.19 5.73
N MET A 172 4.69 -21.84 6.97
CA MET A 172 5.99 -22.13 7.60
C MET A 172 5.86 -23.32 8.56
N SER A 173 6.72 -24.34 8.38
CA SER A 173 6.77 -25.51 9.27
C SER A 173 7.09 -25.13 10.72
N LEU A 174 7.87 -24.07 10.94
CA LEU A 174 8.15 -23.49 12.26
C LEU A 174 6.87 -23.14 13.03
N TYR A 175 5.78 -22.84 12.36
CA TYR A 175 4.47 -22.52 12.94
C TYR A 175 3.42 -23.64 12.76
N GLY A 176 3.87 -24.86 12.42
CA GLY A 176 3.00 -26.04 12.36
C GLY A 176 2.43 -26.35 10.97
N TYR A 177 2.95 -25.74 9.91
CA TYR A 177 2.59 -26.17 8.56
C TYR A 177 3.06 -27.62 8.30
N PRO A 178 2.24 -28.49 7.68
CA PRO A 178 2.54 -29.93 7.58
C PRO A 178 3.68 -30.28 6.61
N ARG A 179 4.14 -29.35 5.79
CA ARG A 179 5.30 -29.54 4.91
C ARG A 179 6.51 -28.84 5.51
N GLU A 180 7.69 -29.42 5.33
CA GLU A 180 8.98 -28.83 5.75
C GLU A 180 9.35 -27.66 4.83
N THR A 181 8.85 -26.48 5.17
CA THR A 181 9.11 -25.24 4.39
C THR A 181 10.18 -24.36 5.02
N THR A 182 10.47 -24.55 6.32
CA THR A 182 11.48 -23.81 7.08
C THR A 182 12.39 -24.75 7.90
N PRO A 183 13.02 -25.78 7.27
CA PRO A 183 13.73 -26.83 8.03
C PRO A 183 14.90 -26.30 8.84
N GLU A 184 15.63 -25.29 8.35
CA GLU A 184 16.75 -24.69 9.07
C GLU A 184 16.29 -23.92 10.32
N LEU A 185 15.16 -23.20 10.23
CA LEU A 185 14.58 -22.50 11.38
C LEU A 185 14.01 -23.49 12.38
N ASP A 186 13.41 -24.59 11.91
CA ASP A 186 12.92 -25.68 12.77
C ASP A 186 14.07 -26.36 13.54
N ALA A 187 15.20 -26.59 12.87
CA ALA A 187 16.40 -27.13 13.48
C ALA A 187 17.00 -26.16 14.50
N LEU A 188 17.09 -24.87 14.15
CA LEU A 188 17.60 -23.82 15.03
C LEU A 188 16.72 -23.66 16.28
N HIS A 189 15.41 -23.67 16.12
CA HIS A 189 14.46 -23.60 17.24
C HIS A 189 14.62 -24.75 18.24
N LYS A 190 15.03 -25.93 17.76
CA LYS A 190 15.26 -27.10 18.62
C LYS A 190 16.63 -27.08 19.29
N SER A 191 17.63 -26.50 18.69
CA SER A 191 19.04 -26.60 19.11
C SER A 191 19.58 -25.38 19.83
N ASP A 192 19.05 -24.17 19.56
CA ASP A 192 19.55 -22.92 20.14
C ASP A 192 18.56 -22.37 21.18
N PRO A 193 18.91 -22.35 22.46
CA PRO A 193 18.05 -21.83 23.55
C PRO A 193 17.85 -20.30 23.44
N ASN A 194 18.68 -19.58 22.65
CA ASN A 194 18.52 -18.15 22.42
C ASN A 194 17.60 -17.84 21.24
N PHE A 195 17.19 -18.85 20.45
CA PHE A 195 16.27 -18.67 19.35
C PHE A 195 14.84 -18.51 19.86
N THR A 196 14.28 -17.33 19.70
CA THR A 196 12.93 -17.00 20.15
C THR A 196 11.97 -16.90 18.97
N VAL A 197 10.85 -17.60 19.07
CA VAL A 197 9.75 -17.57 18.09
C VAL A 197 8.59 -16.77 18.66
N PHE A 198 8.17 -15.74 17.95
CA PHE A 198 7.01 -14.94 18.32
C PHE A 198 5.75 -15.52 17.65
N ASN A 199 4.76 -15.90 18.46
CA ASN A 199 3.55 -16.55 18.00
C ASN A 199 2.38 -15.60 17.75
N ASP A 200 2.43 -14.40 18.32
CA ASP A 200 1.35 -13.42 18.24
C ASP A 200 1.90 -12.07 17.79
N VAL A 201 2.24 -12.01 16.50
CA VAL A 201 2.70 -10.78 15.85
C VAL A 201 1.74 -10.45 14.73
N VAL A 202 1.21 -9.24 14.77
CA VAL A 202 0.32 -8.69 13.74
C VAL A 202 0.93 -7.43 13.14
N THR A 203 0.67 -7.21 11.88
CA THR A 203 1.03 -5.98 11.20
C THR A 203 -0.19 -5.06 11.10
N SER A 204 0.05 -3.76 11.18
CA SER A 204 -1.00 -2.76 11.01
C SER A 204 -1.42 -2.60 9.54
N ARG A 205 -0.54 -2.93 8.60
CA ARG A 205 -0.75 -2.81 7.16
C ARG A 205 -0.28 -4.08 6.43
N PRO A 206 -0.96 -4.49 5.36
CA PRO A 206 -0.58 -5.69 4.60
C PRO A 206 0.40 -5.42 3.44
N TYR A 207 0.91 -4.20 3.28
CA TYR A 207 1.67 -3.78 2.10
C TYR A 207 3.09 -3.38 2.46
N THR A 208 4.04 -3.72 1.57
CA THR A 208 5.48 -3.61 1.82
C THR A 208 5.91 -2.19 2.17
N ILE A 209 5.56 -1.19 1.36
CA ILE A 209 6.00 0.20 1.59
C ILE A 209 5.47 0.74 2.92
N GLU A 210 4.17 0.63 3.16
CA GLU A 210 3.55 1.14 4.37
C GLU A 210 4.08 0.47 5.63
N ILE A 211 4.32 -0.86 5.58
CA ILE A 211 4.86 -1.57 6.74
C ILE A 211 6.33 -1.27 6.99
N LEU A 212 7.14 -1.11 5.94
CA LEU A 212 8.54 -0.72 6.09
C LEU A 212 8.69 0.69 6.63
N GLN A 213 7.82 1.61 6.24
CA GLN A 213 7.75 2.95 6.83
C GLN A 213 7.52 2.90 8.34
N GLN A 214 6.62 2.03 8.81
CA GLN A 214 6.35 1.87 10.23
C GLN A 214 7.42 1.04 10.95
N ALA A 215 7.91 -0.04 10.35
CA ALA A 215 8.89 -0.92 10.98
C ALA A 215 10.29 -0.30 11.09
N LEU A 216 10.67 0.54 10.14
CA LEU A 216 12.02 1.13 10.05
C LEU A 216 12.09 2.61 10.46
N THR A 217 10.96 3.20 10.90
CA THR A 217 10.91 4.60 11.32
C THR A 217 10.03 4.77 12.57
N PHE A 218 9.72 6.01 12.93
CA PHE A 218 8.81 6.36 14.03
C PHE A 218 7.34 6.48 13.56
N ALA A 219 7.06 6.24 12.29
CA ALA A 219 5.69 6.28 11.78
C ALA A 219 4.80 5.22 12.47
N ASN A 220 3.55 5.56 12.70
CA ASN A 220 2.54 4.67 13.27
C ASN A 220 1.16 5.06 12.75
N GLU A 221 0.11 4.32 13.15
CA GLU A 221 -1.27 4.55 12.72
C GLU A 221 -1.79 5.95 13.04
N GLN A 222 -1.38 6.53 14.17
CA GLN A 222 -1.80 7.86 14.61
C GLN A 222 -1.02 8.98 13.93
N ASN A 223 0.22 8.70 13.57
CA ASN A 223 1.14 9.66 12.97
C ASN A 223 1.90 9.03 11.79
N PRO A 224 1.21 8.77 10.68
CA PRO A 224 1.79 8.06 9.54
C PRO A 224 2.95 8.83 8.88
N ASP A 225 2.95 10.16 8.96
CA ASP A 225 3.94 11.02 8.29
C ASP A 225 5.23 11.25 9.10
N LEU A 226 5.39 10.63 10.27
CA LEU A 226 6.61 10.78 11.07
C LEU A 226 7.87 10.28 10.34
N TYR A 227 7.74 9.38 9.37
CA TYR A 227 8.87 8.96 8.54
C TYR A 227 9.50 10.09 7.73
N LEU A 228 8.74 11.18 7.47
CA LEU A 228 9.21 12.37 6.77
C LEU A 228 10.09 13.26 7.62
N THR A 229 9.94 13.23 8.94
CA THR A 229 10.53 14.22 9.86
C THR A 229 11.42 13.61 10.94
N LYS A 230 11.36 12.30 11.13
CA LYS A 230 12.11 11.56 12.15
C LYS A 230 13.16 10.65 11.52
N PRO A 231 14.28 10.37 12.22
CA PRO A 231 15.30 9.48 11.71
C PRO A 231 14.79 8.05 11.51
N SER A 232 15.26 7.40 10.47
CA SER A 232 15.03 5.96 10.27
C SER A 232 15.95 5.13 11.19
N LEU A 233 15.66 3.84 11.34
CA LEU A 233 16.53 2.91 12.06
C LEU A 233 17.97 2.96 11.54
N MET A 234 18.17 3.03 10.24
CA MET A 234 19.51 3.12 9.63
C MET A 234 20.23 4.41 10.03
N ASN A 235 19.51 5.54 10.10
CA ASN A 235 20.06 6.81 10.57
C ASN A 235 20.43 6.77 12.03
N LEU A 236 19.60 6.16 12.87
CA LEU A 236 19.88 5.97 14.30
C LEU A 236 21.13 5.13 14.51
N MET A 237 21.24 3.99 13.82
CA MET A 237 22.40 3.11 13.92
C MET A 237 23.69 3.79 13.45
N LYS A 238 23.62 4.55 12.35
CA LYS A 238 24.76 5.31 11.84
C LYS A 238 25.21 6.39 12.85
N GLN A 239 24.27 7.13 13.45
CA GLN A 239 24.58 8.10 14.49
C GLN A 239 25.14 7.46 15.76
N ALA A 240 24.73 6.21 16.06
CA ALA A 240 25.28 5.42 17.16
C ALA A 240 26.67 4.83 16.86
N GLY A 241 27.28 5.16 15.73
CA GLY A 241 28.63 4.71 15.37
C GLY A 241 28.69 3.36 14.68
N TYR A 242 27.56 2.74 14.34
CA TYR A 242 27.56 1.51 13.57
C TYR A 242 27.89 1.76 12.10
N LYS A 243 28.67 0.83 11.52
CA LYS A 243 28.79 0.75 10.07
C LYS A 243 27.56 0.01 9.53
N THR A 244 26.76 0.70 8.74
CA THR A 244 25.50 0.18 8.22
C THR A 244 25.65 -0.34 6.79
N PHE A 245 25.02 -1.48 6.50
CA PHE A 245 24.96 -2.07 5.18
C PHE A 245 23.50 -2.35 4.83
N TRP A 246 23.13 -2.07 3.59
CA TRP A 246 21.84 -2.47 3.04
C TRP A 246 22.10 -3.45 1.89
N ILE A 247 21.66 -4.69 2.07
CA ILE A 247 21.82 -5.75 1.08
C ILE A 247 20.42 -6.14 0.62
N THR A 248 20.16 -6.07 -0.68
CA THR A 248 18.87 -6.41 -1.26
C THR A 248 19.04 -7.33 -2.45
N ASN A 249 18.09 -8.23 -2.65
CA ASN A 249 17.96 -9.08 -3.83
C ASN A 249 16.78 -8.61 -4.72
N GLN A 250 16.12 -7.54 -4.36
CA GLN A 250 15.06 -6.94 -5.16
C GLN A 250 15.64 -6.00 -6.21
N GLN A 251 14.93 -5.86 -7.33
CA GLN A 251 15.32 -4.91 -8.35
C GLN A 251 15.21 -3.48 -7.80
N THR A 252 16.24 -2.69 -8.00
CA THR A 252 16.18 -1.24 -7.78
C THR A 252 15.41 -0.62 -8.93
N MET A 253 14.40 0.17 -8.60
CA MET A 253 13.69 1.01 -9.56
C MET A 253 14.59 2.11 -10.11
#